data_9913401c1920bd34a84bb0f978141047
#
_entry.id   9913401c1920bd34a84bb0f978141047
#
_cell.length_a   1.000
_cell.length_b   1.000
_cell.length_c   1.000
_cell.angle_alpha   90.00
_cell.angle_beta   90.00
_cell.angle_gamma   90.00
#
_symmetry.space_group_name_H-M   'P 1'
#
loop_
_entity.id
_entity.type
_entity.pdbx_description
1 polymer ?
#
loop_
_entity_poly.entity_id
_entity_poly.type
_entity_poly.pdbx_seq_one_letter_code
_entity_poly.pdbx_strand_id
1 'polypeptide(L)'
;MACWIALSDTDQKNGGLCVVPGSHKRHLYKTELPSDEKEHNRWVQNYKMRDDQGKEWVESMHSHQIIGLDPGEIQYLNVARGSVVFFTSMTIHGSFANKSSNRPRLAFATHYVKDGTWIYRQDIQDTIEVQI
;
A
#
# COMPACT_ATOMS: atom_id res chain seq x y z
N MET A 1 5.44 9.38 0.31
CA MET A 1 5.37 8.84 1.68
C MET A 1 3.93 8.50 1.98
N ALA A 2 3.66 7.35 2.58
CA ALA A 2 2.34 6.98 3.08
C ALA A 2 2.24 7.27 4.58
N CYS A 3 1.06 7.70 4.99
CA CYS A 3 0.66 7.90 6.37
C CYS A 3 -0.57 7.02 6.62
N TRP A 4 -0.44 5.98 7.43
CA TRP A 4 -1.47 5.03 7.73
C TRP A 4 -1.91 5.17 9.18
N ILE A 5 -3.18 5.56 9.39
CA ILE A 5 -3.75 5.90 10.69
C ILE A 5 -4.67 4.77 11.11
N ALA A 6 -4.40 4.16 12.26
CA ALA A 6 -5.25 3.11 12.82
C ALA A 6 -6.52 3.73 13.46
N LEU A 7 -7.69 3.41 12.92
CA LEU A 7 -8.98 3.81 13.48
C LEU A 7 -9.58 2.75 14.41
N SER A 8 -8.97 1.57 14.45
CA SER A 8 -9.20 0.50 15.44
C SER A 8 -7.86 -0.09 15.85
N ASP A 9 -7.81 -0.82 16.96
CA ASP A 9 -6.64 -1.63 17.28
C ASP A 9 -6.42 -2.69 16.21
N THR A 10 -5.19 -2.81 15.70
CA THR A 10 -4.86 -3.72 14.62
C THR A 10 -3.67 -4.61 14.94
N ASP A 11 -3.76 -5.86 14.52
CA ASP A 11 -2.73 -6.86 14.65
C ASP A 11 -2.84 -7.89 13.51
N GLN A 12 -2.00 -8.92 13.53
CA GLN A 12 -2.02 -9.98 12.53
C GLN A 12 -3.39 -10.68 12.42
N LYS A 13 -4.13 -10.85 13.52
CA LYS A 13 -5.39 -11.60 13.54
C LYS A 13 -6.51 -10.88 12.79
N ASN A 14 -6.57 -9.54 12.91
CA ASN A 14 -7.61 -8.76 12.25
C ASN A 14 -7.14 -8.10 10.94
N GLY A 15 -6.03 -8.57 10.36
CA GLY A 15 -5.53 -8.11 9.06
C GLY A 15 -4.83 -6.74 9.15
N GLY A 16 -4.12 -6.50 10.23
CA GLY A 16 -3.30 -5.32 10.42
C GLY A 16 -2.16 -5.22 9.40
N LEU A 17 -1.50 -4.08 9.42
CA LEU A 17 -0.37 -3.80 8.54
C LEU A 17 0.82 -4.72 8.86
N CYS A 18 1.51 -5.16 7.82
CA CYS A 18 2.81 -5.80 7.92
C CYS A 18 3.82 -5.10 7.01
N VAL A 19 5.08 -5.20 7.36
CA VAL A 19 6.19 -4.56 6.66
C VAL A 19 7.40 -5.50 6.60
N VAL A 20 8.30 -5.23 5.65
CA VAL A 20 9.65 -5.79 5.66
C VAL A 20 10.61 -4.68 6.06
N PRO A 21 11.14 -4.70 7.30
CA PRO A 21 12.01 -3.65 7.80
C PRO A 21 13.25 -3.46 6.94
N GLY A 22 13.58 -2.20 6.63
CA GLY A 22 14.75 -1.87 5.83
C GLY A 22 14.63 -2.14 4.32
N SER A 23 13.50 -2.66 3.84
CA SER A 23 13.30 -3.00 2.42
C SER A 23 13.41 -1.79 1.47
N HIS A 24 13.11 -0.58 1.96
CA HIS A 24 13.27 0.66 1.19
C HIS A 24 14.72 0.96 0.76
N LYS A 25 15.70 0.27 1.35
CA LYS A 25 17.13 0.39 1.02
C LYS A 25 17.60 -0.71 0.07
N ARG A 26 16.72 -1.64 -0.29
CA ARG A 26 17.05 -2.79 -1.14
C ARG A 26 16.74 -2.49 -2.61
N HIS A 27 17.18 -3.41 -3.49
CA HIS A 27 16.77 -3.41 -4.89
C HIS A 27 15.26 -3.65 -5.03
N LEU A 28 14.70 -3.27 -6.17
CA LEU A 28 13.33 -3.62 -6.51
C LEU A 28 13.21 -5.12 -6.76
N TYR A 29 12.27 -5.75 -6.07
CA TYR A 29 11.94 -7.15 -6.29
C TYR A 29 11.09 -7.31 -7.56
N LYS A 30 11.20 -8.45 -8.21
CA LYS A 30 10.24 -8.85 -9.23
C LYS A 30 8.89 -9.16 -8.57
N THR A 31 7.83 -8.80 -9.26
CA THR A 31 6.46 -9.06 -8.80
C THR A 31 5.67 -9.77 -9.87
N GLU A 32 4.66 -10.50 -9.46
CA GLU A 32 3.69 -11.16 -10.33
C GLU A 32 2.27 -10.95 -9.80
N LEU A 33 1.29 -11.23 -10.66
CA LEU A 33 -0.11 -11.29 -10.24
C LEU A 33 -0.30 -12.57 -9.41
N PRO A 34 -0.85 -12.49 -8.19
CA PRO A 34 -1.10 -13.67 -7.38
C PRO A 34 -1.94 -14.71 -8.12
N SER A 35 -1.53 -15.96 -8.08
CA SER A 35 -2.23 -17.08 -8.73
C SER A 35 -3.39 -17.61 -7.88
N ASP A 36 -3.29 -17.51 -6.56
CA ASP A 36 -4.30 -18.01 -5.61
C ASP A 36 -5.18 -16.86 -5.09
N GLU A 37 -6.45 -16.85 -5.54
CA GLU A 37 -7.45 -15.87 -5.12
C GLU A 37 -7.94 -16.07 -3.68
N LYS A 38 -7.74 -17.25 -3.08
CA LYS A 38 -8.21 -17.57 -1.73
C LYS A 38 -7.24 -17.08 -0.66
N GLU A 39 -5.94 -17.09 -0.96
CA GLU A 39 -4.91 -16.67 -0.01
C GLU A 39 -4.51 -15.21 -0.19
N HIS A 40 -4.69 -14.66 -1.40
CA HIS A 40 -4.23 -13.31 -1.75
C HIS A 40 -5.39 -12.46 -2.26
N ASN A 41 -5.37 -11.19 -1.88
CA ASN A 41 -6.29 -10.21 -2.44
C ASN A 41 -5.90 -9.93 -3.90
N ARG A 42 -6.46 -10.71 -4.83
CA ARG A 42 -6.23 -10.56 -6.26
C ARG A 42 -7.21 -9.55 -6.85
N TRP A 43 -6.68 -8.47 -7.39
CA TRP A 43 -7.46 -7.49 -8.13
C TRP A 43 -6.70 -7.04 -9.38
N VAL A 44 -7.45 -6.71 -10.41
CA VAL A 44 -6.96 -6.08 -11.65
C VAL A 44 -7.91 -4.92 -11.96
N GLN A 45 -7.39 -3.73 -12.19
CA GLN A 45 -8.20 -2.56 -12.49
C GLN A 45 -7.50 -1.67 -13.53
N ASN A 46 -8.27 -1.14 -14.46
CA ASN A 46 -7.81 -0.20 -15.45
C ASN A 46 -7.95 1.23 -14.94
N TYR A 47 -6.89 2.00 -15.08
CA TYR A 47 -6.85 3.41 -14.71
C TYR A 47 -6.57 4.28 -15.91
N LYS A 48 -7.23 5.43 -15.97
CA LYS A 48 -6.87 6.50 -16.91
C LYS A 48 -5.63 7.21 -16.39
N MET A 49 -4.66 7.34 -17.26
CA MET A 49 -3.38 7.99 -16.99
C MET A 49 -3.25 9.23 -17.86
N ARG A 50 -2.51 10.20 -17.39
CA ARG A 50 -2.15 11.40 -18.14
C ARG A 50 -0.74 11.87 -17.73
N ASP A 51 0.13 12.15 -18.70
CA ASP A 51 1.43 12.76 -18.42
C ASP A 51 1.33 14.30 -18.32
N ASP A 52 2.44 14.93 -18.01
CA ASP A 52 2.56 16.39 -17.88
C ASP A 52 2.48 17.13 -19.22
N GLN A 53 2.52 16.42 -20.36
CA GLN A 53 2.33 16.94 -21.70
C GLN A 53 0.89 16.77 -22.20
N GLY A 54 0.01 16.20 -21.39
CA GLY A 54 -1.40 15.99 -21.71
C GLY A 54 -1.69 14.72 -22.51
N LYS A 55 -0.71 13.83 -22.74
CA LYS A 55 -0.93 12.53 -23.36
C LYS A 55 -1.67 11.60 -22.42
N GLU A 56 -2.74 11.00 -22.91
CA GLU A 56 -3.57 10.08 -22.16
C GLU A 56 -3.42 8.64 -22.64
N TRP A 57 -3.53 7.70 -21.70
CA TRP A 57 -3.60 6.27 -21.97
C TRP A 57 -4.38 5.54 -20.87
N VAL A 58 -4.63 4.26 -21.06
CA VAL A 58 -5.19 3.37 -20.05
C VAL A 58 -4.11 2.38 -19.64
N GLU A 59 -3.90 2.23 -18.35
CA GLU A 59 -2.96 1.26 -17.78
C GLU A 59 -3.69 0.29 -16.87
N SER A 60 -3.40 -1.00 -17.07
CA SER A 60 -3.92 -2.06 -16.20
C SER A 60 -2.98 -2.24 -15.02
N MET A 61 -3.48 -1.98 -13.82
CA MET A 61 -2.77 -2.20 -12.57
C MET A 61 -3.38 -3.40 -11.84
N HIS A 62 -2.56 -4.09 -11.05
CA HIS A 62 -2.98 -5.27 -10.32
C HIS A 62 -2.29 -5.36 -8.96
N SER A 63 -2.83 -6.22 -8.09
CA SER A 63 -2.15 -6.60 -6.86
C SER A 63 -0.83 -7.31 -7.18
N HIS A 64 0.16 -7.16 -6.31
CA HIS A 64 1.51 -7.68 -6.50
C HIS A 64 1.85 -8.72 -5.44
N GLN A 65 2.32 -9.88 -5.91
CA GLN A 65 3.03 -10.84 -5.09
C GLN A 65 4.53 -10.71 -5.37
N ILE A 66 5.32 -10.55 -4.33
CA ILE A 66 6.77 -10.38 -4.47
C ILE A 66 7.42 -11.75 -4.61
N ILE A 67 8.22 -11.92 -5.66
CA ILE A 67 8.95 -13.15 -5.93
C ILE A 67 10.25 -13.17 -5.12
N GLY A 68 10.50 -14.28 -4.42
CA GLY A 68 11.76 -14.51 -3.69
C GLY A 68 11.87 -13.73 -2.37
N LEU A 69 10.77 -13.18 -1.86
CA LEU A 69 10.75 -12.63 -0.51
C LEU A 69 10.66 -13.78 0.49
N ASP A 70 11.57 -13.79 1.47
CA ASP A 70 11.48 -14.71 2.60
C ASP A 70 10.32 -14.28 3.51
N PRO A 71 9.30 -15.14 3.73
CA PRO A 71 8.21 -14.84 4.64
C PRO A 71 8.67 -14.56 6.07
N GLY A 72 9.81 -15.08 6.50
CA GLY A 72 10.41 -14.82 7.81
C GLY A 72 10.85 -13.37 8.02
N GLU A 73 11.01 -12.61 6.94
CA GLU A 73 11.34 -11.18 7.01
C GLU A 73 10.12 -10.29 7.27
N ILE A 74 8.91 -10.83 7.12
CA ILE A 74 7.67 -10.06 7.28
C ILE A 74 7.40 -9.83 8.77
N GLN A 75 7.37 -8.57 9.16
CA GLN A 75 7.02 -8.16 10.51
C GLN A 75 5.57 -7.65 10.55
N TYR A 76 4.73 -8.30 11.35
CA TYR A 76 3.37 -7.83 11.63
C TYR A 76 3.42 -6.73 12.68
N LEU A 77 2.67 -5.66 12.44
CA LEU A 77 2.62 -4.52 13.35
C LEU A 77 1.39 -4.64 14.26
N ASN A 78 1.62 -4.49 15.56
CA ASN A 78 0.56 -4.27 16.52
C ASN A 78 0.39 -2.75 16.68
N VAL A 79 -0.69 -2.20 16.14
CA VAL A 79 -0.91 -0.74 16.10
C VAL A 79 -2.17 -0.41 16.86
N ALA A 80 -2.03 0.35 17.94
CA ALA A 80 -3.16 0.81 18.72
C ALA A 80 -3.98 1.86 17.95
N ARG A 81 -5.29 1.91 18.21
CA ARG A 81 -6.17 2.96 17.70
C ARG A 81 -5.61 4.35 17.97
N GLY A 82 -5.62 5.21 16.98
CA GLY A 82 -5.08 6.57 17.02
C GLY A 82 -3.59 6.68 16.73
N SER A 83 -2.87 5.56 16.63
CA SER A 83 -1.46 5.58 16.22
C SER A 83 -1.33 5.70 14.70
N VAL A 84 -0.18 6.19 14.28
CA VAL A 84 0.15 6.45 12.88
C VAL A 84 1.42 5.69 12.51
N VAL A 85 1.39 5.04 11.35
CA VAL A 85 2.55 4.39 10.74
C VAL A 85 2.93 5.15 9.48
N PHE A 86 4.18 5.61 9.42
CA PHE A 86 4.75 6.24 8.24
C PHE A 86 5.68 5.28 7.51
N PHE A 87 5.57 5.22 6.19
CA PHE A 87 6.49 4.45 5.37
C PHE A 87 6.66 5.06 3.98
N THR A 88 7.78 4.75 3.33
CA THR A 88 8.09 5.25 1.99
C THR A 88 7.46 4.37 0.92
N SER A 89 7.37 4.88 -0.32
CA SER A 89 6.90 4.13 -1.48
C SER A 89 7.74 2.86 -1.77
N MET A 90 8.99 2.85 -1.33
CA MET A 90 9.92 1.72 -1.51
C MET A 90 9.86 0.71 -0.36
N THR A 91 9.07 0.96 0.67
CA THR A 91 8.91 0.01 1.77
C THR A 91 7.97 -1.11 1.34
N ILE A 92 8.45 -2.35 1.39
CA ILE A 92 7.59 -3.51 1.19
C ILE A 92 6.62 -3.57 2.37
N HIS A 93 5.32 -3.53 2.05
CA HIS A 93 4.25 -3.53 3.03
C HIS A 93 3.02 -4.23 2.46
N GLY A 94 2.15 -4.62 3.34
CA GLY A 94 0.89 -5.25 2.95
C GLY A 94 -0.01 -5.52 4.15
N SER A 95 -1.08 -6.26 3.89
CA SER A 95 -1.96 -6.78 4.91
C SER A 95 -2.53 -8.11 4.43
N PHE A 96 -2.80 -9.00 5.37
CA PHE A 96 -3.44 -10.27 5.09
C PHE A 96 -4.93 -10.23 5.42
N ALA A 97 -5.65 -11.29 5.09
CA ALA A 97 -7.07 -11.40 5.39
C ALA A 97 -7.34 -11.26 6.89
N ASN A 98 -8.44 -10.60 7.24
CA ASN A 98 -8.95 -10.57 8.60
C ASN A 98 -9.49 -11.97 8.96
N LYS A 99 -8.87 -12.63 9.93
CA LYS A 99 -9.25 -13.95 10.46
C LYS A 99 -9.97 -13.86 11.80
N SER A 100 -10.24 -12.66 12.30
CA SER A 100 -10.99 -12.46 13.53
C SER A 100 -12.49 -12.53 13.27
N SER A 101 -13.26 -13.04 14.24
CA SER A 101 -14.71 -13.17 14.12
C SER A 101 -15.48 -11.86 14.36
N ASN A 102 -14.88 -10.91 15.10
CA ASN A 102 -15.58 -9.73 15.60
C ASN A 102 -14.74 -8.46 15.71
N ARG A 103 -13.54 -8.44 15.13
CA ARG A 103 -12.64 -7.27 15.17
C ARG A 103 -12.43 -6.71 13.76
N PRO A 104 -13.15 -5.66 13.39
CA PRO A 104 -12.89 -5.00 12.10
C PRO A 104 -11.51 -4.32 12.10
N ARG A 105 -10.85 -4.30 10.96
CA ARG A 105 -9.68 -3.48 10.72
C ARG A 105 -10.10 -2.20 10.03
N LEU A 106 -10.14 -1.11 10.77
CA LEU A 106 -10.43 0.22 10.27
C LEU A 106 -9.15 1.05 10.25
N ALA A 107 -8.86 1.62 9.11
CA ALA A 107 -7.71 2.50 8.92
C ALA A 107 -8.03 3.59 7.89
N PHE A 108 -7.38 4.73 8.04
CA PHE A 108 -7.35 5.78 7.04
C PHE A 108 -5.92 5.90 6.52
N ALA A 109 -5.76 5.95 5.20
CA ALA A 109 -4.45 6.10 4.58
C ALA A 109 -4.44 7.35 3.69
N THR A 110 -3.38 8.13 3.83
CA THR A 110 -3.12 9.27 2.95
C THR A 110 -1.69 9.21 2.41
N HIS A 111 -1.48 9.77 1.24
CA HIS A 111 -0.20 9.72 0.56
C HIS A 111 0.28 11.14 0.30
N TYR A 112 1.57 11.35 0.55
CA TYR A 112 2.24 12.63 0.35
C TYR A 112 3.32 12.46 -0.72
N VAL A 113 3.39 13.41 -1.61
CA VAL A 113 4.45 13.55 -2.62
C VAL A 113 5.16 14.88 -2.40
N LYS A 114 6.36 14.99 -2.93
CA LYS A 114 7.06 16.28 -2.94
C LYS A 114 6.30 17.23 -3.87
N ASP A 115 6.26 18.51 -3.52
CA ASP A 115 5.72 19.55 -4.39
C ASP A 115 6.36 19.48 -5.80
N GLY A 116 5.55 19.72 -6.83
CA GLY A 116 5.94 19.60 -8.23
C GLY A 116 6.04 18.14 -8.75
N THR A 117 5.72 17.13 -7.93
CA THR A 117 5.67 15.74 -8.41
C THR A 117 4.44 15.52 -9.27
N TRP A 118 4.63 15.14 -10.53
CA TRP A 118 3.53 14.76 -11.39
C TRP A 118 2.95 13.40 -11.00
N ILE A 119 1.61 13.31 -10.92
CA ILE A 119 0.88 12.08 -10.64
C ILE A 119 0.16 11.65 -11.92
N TYR A 120 0.50 10.47 -12.43
CA TYR A 120 -0.02 10.01 -13.73
C TYR A 120 -1.49 9.57 -13.69
N ARG A 121 -1.96 9.01 -12.57
CA ARG A 121 -3.35 8.55 -12.44
C ARG A 121 -4.30 9.73 -12.34
N GLN A 122 -5.24 9.84 -13.28
CA GLN A 122 -6.16 10.99 -13.36
C GLN A 122 -7.11 11.10 -12.15
N ASP A 123 -7.49 9.97 -11.56
CA ASP A 123 -8.41 9.93 -10.41
C ASP A 123 -7.82 10.45 -9.10
N ILE A 124 -6.49 10.68 -9.06
CA ILE A 124 -5.76 11.19 -7.89
C ILE A 124 -4.79 12.33 -8.25
N GLN A 125 -4.96 12.96 -9.41
CA GLN A 125 -4.09 14.08 -9.84
C GLN A 125 -4.31 15.35 -9.01
N ASP A 126 -5.52 15.56 -8.53
CA ASP A 126 -5.85 16.72 -7.72
C ASP A 126 -5.20 16.56 -6.33
N THR A 127 -4.18 17.34 -6.08
CA THR A 127 -3.45 17.34 -4.82
C THR A 127 -3.79 18.57 -4.01
N ILE A 128 -3.70 18.44 -2.69
CA ILE A 128 -3.85 19.57 -1.75
C ILE A 128 -2.47 19.92 -1.25
N GLU A 129 -2.08 21.18 -1.42
CA GLU A 129 -0.84 21.69 -0.84
C GLU A 129 -0.96 21.75 0.69
N VAL A 130 0.00 21.16 1.37
CA VAL A 130 0.11 21.24 2.83
C VAL A 130 1.12 22.32 3.17
N GLN A 131 0.65 23.43 3.70
CA GLN A 131 1.51 24.47 4.25
C GLN A 131 1.99 24.06 5.63
N ILE A 132 3.27 24.18 5.88
CA ILE A 132 3.95 23.84 7.14
C ILE A 132 4.21 25.15 7.90
#